data_87f4604e856123b47e7a39058c17f38a
#
_entry.id   87f4604e856123b47e7a39058c17f38a
#
_cell.length_a   1.000
_cell.length_b   1.000
_cell.length_c   1.000
_cell.angle_alpha   90.00
_cell.angle_beta   90.00
_cell.angle_gamma   90.00
#
_symmetry.space_group_name_H-M   'P 1'
#
loop_
_entity.id
_entity.type
_entity.pdbx_description
1 polymer ?
#
loop_
_entity_poly.entity_id
_entity_poly.type
_entity_poly.pdbx_seq_one_letter_code
_entity_poly.pdbx_strand_id
1 'polypeptide(L)'
;MINSPHSQSVNKDEIPKEKALSAVDKIDFYPKNGKNFLKATVGSRWEWCLSRQRVWGVPLPIFISKKTGKTLADLKVLENIAKIFEEEGSDAWFTRDQQDFLGKDYNAIDYEQVKDIVEVWFDSGSTHSYVLDKRPELSWPANLYLEGSDQHRGWFHSSLLESCGTRGTAPFQSILCHGFVVDGKGQKMSKSLGNVVAPEEVIKNFGADILRLWVVASDYSEDLKIDKSILNQHAESYRKIRNTFRFLLGNLNDKLLDDDFSKIEYSRLSSIEKYILSQVYDLDLRFRDYIKSYNFHKIYIELLNFCTLDLSAFYFDIKKDILYCDSQNS
;
A
#
# COMPACT_ATOMS: atom_id res chain seq x y z
N MET A 1 -14.25 0.96 31.62
CA MET A 1 -13.04 0.17 31.31
C MET A 1 -12.90 -0.86 32.40
N ILE A 2 -13.16 -2.13 32.09
CA ILE A 2 -12.92 -3.22 33.03
C ILE A 2 -11.43 -3.52 32.91
N ASN A 3 -10.63 -3.13 33.90
CA ASN A 3 -9.24 -3.55 34.00
C ASN A 3 -9.24 -5.07 34.21
N SER A 4 -8.90 -5.83 33.18
CA SER A 4 -8.58 -7.24 33.35
C SER A 4 -7.38 -7.33 34.33
N PRO A 5 -7.41 -8.22 35.34
CA PRO A 5 -6.27 -8.41 36.24
C PRO A 5 -4.99 -8.88 35.50
N HIS A 6 -5.12 -9.27 34.25
CA HIS A 6 -4.03 -9.76 33.38
C HIS A 6 -3.57 -8.76 32.33
N SER A 7 -3.93 -7.45 32.43
CA SER A 7 -3.41 -6.45 31.52
C SER A 7 -1.90 -6.32 31.67
N GLN A 8 -1.15 -7.08 30.90
CA GLN A 8 0.30 -6.95 30.83
C GLN A 8 0.63 -5.79 29.88
N SER A 9 0.94 -4.65 30.47
CA SER A 9 1.61 -3.56 29.75
C SER A 9 3.09 -3.92 29.60
N VAL A 10 3.62 -3.82 28.40
CA VAL A 10 5.07 -3.84 28.16
C VAL A 10 5.68 -2.67 28.95
N ASN A 11 6.71 -2.95 29.74
CA ASN A 11 7.30 -1.99 30.67
C ASN A 11 7.83 -0.76 29.91
N LYS A 12 7.65 0.45 30.46
CA LYS A 12 8.01 1.73 29.82
C LYS A 12 9.47 1.82 29.35
N ASP A 13 10.37 1.14 30.06
CA ASP A 13 11.80 1.16 29.80
C ASP A 13 12.23 0.16 28.72
N GLU A 14 11.35 -0.75 28.31
CA GLU A 14 11.61 -1.80 27.31
C GLU A 14 10.90 -1.55 25.97
N ILE A 15 9.97 -0.60 25.90
CA ILE A 15 9.35 -0.22 24.60
C ILE A 15 10.45 0.46 23.80
N PRO A 16 10.77 -0.02 22.58
CA PRO A 16 11.78 0.59 21.75
C PRO A 16 11.24 1.87 21.09
N LYS A 17 10.61 2.73 21.88
CA LYS A 17 10.02 3.99 21.43
C LYS A 17 11.06 4.87 20.75
N GLU A 18 12.22 4.99 21.36
CA GLU A 18 13.34 5.76 20.80
C GLU A 18 13.86 5.09 19.50
N LYS A 19 13.93 3.76 19.49
CA LYS A 19 14.29 3.00 18.29
C LYS A 19 13.25 3.17 17.20
N ALA A 20 11.96 3.10 17.54
CA ALA A 20 10.88 3.31 16.58
C ALA A 20 10.86 4.74 16.03
N LEU A 21 11.02 5.76 16.88
CA LEU A 21 11.11 7.16 16.44
C LEU A 21 12.33 7.38 15.53
N SER A 22 13.47 6.81 15.86
CA SER A 22 14.68 6.85 15.02
C SER A 22 14.48 6.10 13.71
N ALA A 23 13.77 4.96 13.73
CA ALA A 23 13.45 4.20 12.52
C ALA A 23 12.55 4.98 11.57
N VAL A 24 11.54 5.72 12.08
CA VAL A 24 10.67 6.58 11.26
C VAL A 24 11.46 7.62 10.48
N ASP A 25 12.60 8.09 11.00
CA ASP A 25 13.43 9.07 10.29
C ASP A 25 14.07 8.53 9.02
N LYS A 26 14.24 7.23 8.92
CA LYS A 26 14.87 6.52 7.79
C LYS A 26 13.86 6.02 6.74
N ILE A 27 12.56 6.21 6.97
CA ILE A 27 11.49 5.76 6.10
C ILE A 27 11.12 6.86 5.12
N ASP A 28 10.90 6.50 3.86
CA ASP A 28 10.34 7.41 2.86
C ASP A 28 8.80 7.43 2.95
N PHE A 29 8.22 8.63 2.94
CA PHE A 29 6.78 8.83 3.07
C PHE A 29 6.18 9.49 1.84
N TYR A 30 5.08 8.93 1.36
CA TYR A 30 4.26 9.44 0.27
C TYR A 30 2.78 9.51 0.71
N PRO A 31 2.23 10.70 0.97
CA PRO A 31 2.88 12.03 0.99
C PRO A 31 3.82 12.23 2.21
N LYS A 32 4.74 13.18 2.11
CA LYS A 32 5.78 13.43 3.12
C LYS A 32 5.26 13.75 4.52
N ASN A 33 4.07 14.34 4.65
CA ASN A 33 3.43 14.66 5.92
C ASN A 33 3.08 13.42 6.76
N GLY A 34 2.92 12.25 6.16
CA GLY A 34 2.71 10.96 6.84
C GLY A 34 3.76 10.66 7.91
N LYS A 35 5.01 11.13 7.71
CA LYS A 35 6.09 11.03 8.70
C LYS A 35 5.71 11.66 10.04
N ASN A 36 5.16 12.86 10.01
CA ASN A 36 4.77 13.58 11.23
C ASN A 36 3.61 12.87 11.95
N PHE A 37 2.66 12.32 11.19
CA PHE A 37 1.55 11.55 11.75
C PHE A 37 2.04 10.29 12.47
N LEU A 38 2.91 9.50 11.84
CA LEU A 38 3.43 8.29 12.46
C LEU A 38 4.29 8.62 13.68
N LYS A 39 5.16 9.63 13.62
CA LYS A 39 5.94 10.11 14.78
C LYS A 39 5.04 10.54 15.94
N ALA A 40 3.99 11.31 15.67
CA ALA A 40 3.05 11.74 16.70
C ALA A 40 2.33 10.54 17.33
N THR A 41 1.93 9.57 16.54
CA THR A 41 1.27 8.34 17.01
C THR A 41 2.18 7.53 17.91
N VAL A 42 3.41 7.23 17.47
CA VAL A 42 4.43 6.53 18.27
C VAL A 42 4.78 7.32 19.53
N GLY A 43 4.93 8.64 19.40
CA GLY A 43 5.29 9.53 20.51
C GLY A 43 4.22 9.62 21.60
N SER A 44 2.94 9.57 21.24
CA SER A 44 1.82 9.71 22.18
C SER A 44 1.39 8.40 22.84
N ARG A 45 1.76 7.26 22.28
CA ARG A 45 1.33 5.95 22.81
C ARG A 45 2.32 5.47 23.89
N TRP A 46 1.81 5.25 25.10
CA TRP A 46 2.60 4.81 26.24
C TRP A 46 2.48 3.32 26.50
N GLU A 47 1.34 2.74 26.17
CA GLU A 47 0.99 1.36 26.48
C GLU A 47 0.17 0.76 25.34
N TRP A 48 0.36 -0.53 25.11
CA TRP A 48 -0.45 -1.33 24.20
C TRP A 48 -0.89 -2.59 24.91
N CYS A 49 -2.16 -2.66 25.29
CA CYS A 49 -2.74 -3.85 25.87
C CYS A 49 -2.93 -4.91 24.77
N LEU A 50 -2.19 -6.01 24.87
CA LEU A 50 -2.23 -7.09 23.89
C LEU A 50 -3.32 -8.12 24.15
N SER A 51 -3.82 -8.22 25.37
CA SER A 51 -4.84 -9.21 25.73
C SER A 51 -6.27 -8.78 25.35
N ARG A 52 -7.05 -9.72 24.80
CA ARG A 52 -8.48 -9.56 24.50
C ARG A 52 -9.27 -10.73 25.07
N GLN A 53 -10.39 -10.42 25.72
CA GLN A 53 -11.34 -11.38 26.30
C GLN A 53 -12.40 -11.70 25.24
N ARG A 54 -12.01 -12.46 24.23
CA ARG A 54 -12.88 -12.91 23.13
C ARG A 54 -12.73 -14.39 22.89
N VAL A 55 -13.74 -15.00 22.31
CA VAL A 55 -13.77 -16.45 22.02
C VAL A 55 -12.94 -16.81 20.79
N TRP A 56 -12.77 -15.87 19.85
CA TRP A 56 -12.06 -16.11 18.58
C TRP A 56 -10.80 -15.26 18.48
N GLY A 57 -9.69 -15.89 18.14
CA GLY A 57 -8.41 -15.25 17.86
C GLY A 57 -7.23 -16.14 18.24
N VAL A 58 -6.01 -15.71 17.94
CA VAL A 58 -4.77 -16.39 18.33
C VAL A 58 -4.60 -16.28 19.85
N PRO A 59 -4.37 -17.38 20.58
CA PRO A 59 -4.18 -17.32 22.02
C PRO A 59 -2.95 -16.51 22.41
N LEU A 60 -2.99 -15.87 23.56
CA LEU A 60 -1.82 -15.27 24.21
C LEU A 60 -1.11 -16.35 25.03
N PRO A 61 -0.01 -16.97 24.54
CA PRO A 61 0.54 -18.19 25.12
C PRO A 61 1.44 -17.88 26.32
N ILE A 62 0.82 -17.44 27.42
CA ILE A 62 1.51 -16.98 28.64
C ILE A 62 1.03 -17.78 29.85
N PHE A 63 1.97 -18.13 30.71
CA PHE A 63 1.73 -18.65 32.04
C PHE A 63 2.09 -17.62 33.12
N ILE A 64 1.24 -17.50 34.13
CA ILE A 64 1.46 -16.60 35.28
C ILE A 64 1.69 -17.44 36.54
N SER A 65 2.78 -17.19 37.24
CA SER A 65 3.05 -17.86 38.52
C SER A 65 2.02 -17.43 39.56
N LYS A 66 1.27 -18.38 40.13
CA LYS A 66 0.30 -18.15 41.19
C LYS A 66 0.97 -17.60 42.47
N LYS A 67 2.24 -17.94 42.71
CA LYS A 67 2.99 -17.50 43.86
C LYS A 67 3.47 -16.05 43.78
N THR A 68 3.90 -15.62 42.59
CA THR A 68 4.56 -14.32 42.43
C THR A 68 3.74 -13.32 41.60
N GLY A 69 2.70 -13.77 40.89
CA GLY A 69 1.93 -12.97 39.94
C GLY A 69 2.74 -12.57 38.68
N LYS A 70 3.95 -13.10 38.51
CA LYS A 70 4.81 -12.76 37.38
C LYS A 70 4.64 -13.75 36.22
N THR A 71 4.82 -13.27 35.02
CA THR A 71 4.86 -14.08 33.79
C THR A 71 6.02 -15.05 33.84
N LEU A 72 5.83 -16.28 33.40
CA LEU A 72 6.88 -17.24 33.16
C LEU A 72 7.62 -16.89 31.87
N ALA A 73 8.82 -16.37 32.00
CA ALA A 73 9.69 -16.02 30.87
C ALA A 73 10.79 -17.09 30.73
N ASP A 74 10.44 -18.24 30.14
CA ASP A 74 11.37 -19.33 29.88
C ASP A 74 11.31 -19.71 28.39
N LEU A 75 12.47 -19.63 27.73
CA LEU A 75 12.59 -19.89 26.30
C LEU A 75 12.23 -21.34 25.95
N LYS A 76 12.57 -22.31 26.79
CA LYS A 76 12.22 -23.72 26.52
C LYS A 76 10.72 -23.97 26.53
N VAL A 77 9.98 -23.28 27.44
CA VAL A 77 8.53 -23.34 27.48
C VAL A 77 7.94 -22.70 26.24
N LEU A 78 8.45 -21.56 25.81
CA LEU A 78 7.98 -20.87 24.58
C LEU A 78 8.27 -21.72 23.34
N GLU A 79 9.43 -22.36 23.24
CA GLU A 79 9.78 -23.26 22.12
C GLU A 79 8.89 -24.49 22.11
N ASN A 80 8.57 -25.06 23.28
CA ASN A 80 7.65 -26.19 23.38
C ASN A 80 6.23 -25.82 22.95
N ILE A 81 5.74 -24.64 23.37
CA ILE A 81 4.44 -24.11 22.93
C ILE A 81 4.43 -23.94 21.40
N ALA A 82 5.48 -23.31 20.83
CA ALA A 82 5.60 -23.08 19.41
C ALA A 82 5.57 -24.40 18.61
N LYS A 83 6.28 -25.44 19.10
CA LYS A 83 6.28 -26.77 18.50
C LYS A 83 4.90 -27.41 18.51
N ILE A 84 4.19 -27.35 19.63
CA ILE A 84 2.82 -27.89 19.72
C ILE A 84 1.88 -27.12 18.76
N PHE A 85 2.02 -25.82 18.68
CA PHE A 85 1.22 -25.00 17.73
C PHE A 85 1.53 -25.30 16.26
N GLU A 86 2.78 -25.61 15.94
CA GLU A 86 3.19 -26.01 14.60
C GLU A 86 2.60 -27.38 14.19
N GLU A 87 2.51 -28.32 15.13
CA GLU A 87 1.99 -29.66 14.91
C GLU A 87 0.46 -29.74 14.93
N GLU A 88 -0.22 -29.01 15.81
CA GLU A 88 -1.65 -29.17 16.09
C GLU A 88 -2.49 -27.90 15.86
N GLY A 89 -1.83 -26.78 15.61
CA GLY A 89 -2.48 -25.46 15.52
C GLY A 89 -2.65 -24.81 16.90
N SER A 90 -2.99 -23.52 16.89
CA SER A 90 -3.10 -22.70 18.10
C SER A 90 -4.26 -23.09 19.03
N ASP A 91 -5.26 -23.81 18.52
CA ASP A 91 -6.41 -24.30 19.31
C ASP A 91 -5.97 -25.32 20.37
N ALA A 92 -4.81 -25.96 20.20
CA ALA A 92 -4.19 -26.81 21.20
C ALA A 92 -4.08 -26.11 22.58
N TRP A 93 -3.88 -24.77 22.60
CA TRP A 93 -3.83 -23.97 23.83
C TRP A 93 -5.04 -24.11 24.71
N PHE A 94 -6.21 -24.34 24.12
CA PHE A 94 -7.49 -24.46 24.84
C PHE A 94 -7.91 -25.89 25.10
N THR A 95 -7.33 -26.87 24.36
CA THR A 95 -7.79 -28.27 24.37
C THR A 95 -6.82 -29.23 25.05
N ARG A 96 -5.51 -28.93 25.08
CA ARG A 96 -4.51 -29.78 25.74
C ARG A 96 -4.38 -29.49 27.24
N ASP A 97 -3.80 -30.44 27.96
CA ASP A 97 -3.39 -30.20 29.34
C ASP A 97 -2.26 -29.16 29.42
N GLN A 98 -2.37 -28.25 30.37
CA GLN A 98 -1.36 -27.18 30.54
C GLN A 98 0.02 -27.74 30.89
N GLN A 99 0.12 -28.93 31.49
CA GLN A 99 1.38 -29.58 31.81
C GLN A 99 2.19 -29.92 30.55
N ASP A 100 1.51 -30.24 29.44
CA ASP A 100 2.19 -30.56 28.18
C ASP A 100 3.00 -29.37 27.65
N PHE A 101 2.49 -28.16 27.85
CA PHE A 101 3.20 -26.93 27.45
C PHE A 101 4.35 -26.57 28.39
N LEU A 102 4.17 -26.80 29.69
CA LEU A 102 5.17 -26.46 30.72
C LEU A 102 6.36 -27.45 30.77
N GLY A 103 6.16 -28.66 30.23
CA GLY A 103 7.19 -29.70 30.25
C GLY A 103 7.45 -30.23 31.67
N LYS A 104 8.68 -30.69 31.90
CA LYS A 104 9.06 -31.36 33.17
C LYS A 104 9.63 -30.41 34.23
N ASP A 105 10.03 -29.21 33.83
CA ASP A 105 10.74 -28.28 34.68
C ASP A 105 9.79 -27.46 35.57
N TYR A 106 8.48 -27.41 35.21
CA TYR A 106 7.46 -26.65 35.90
C TYR A 106 6.23 -27.53 36.20
N ASN A 107 5.57 -27.25 37.34
CA ASN A 107 4.37 -27.94 37.74
C ASN A 107 3.14 -27.07 37.40
N ALA A 108 2.19 -27.60 36.65
CA ALA A 108 0.98 -26.89 36.23
C ALA A 108 0.14 -26.32 37.38
N ILE A 109 0.21 -26.95 38.59
CA ILE A 109 -0.50 -26.46 39.78
C ILE A 109 -0.01 -25.07 40.20
N ASP A 110 1.27 -24.73 39.97
CA ASP A 110 1.89 -23.48 40.39
C ASP A 110 1.67 -22.30 39.42
N TYR A 111 1.06 -22.60 38.25
CA TYR A 111 0.86 -21.63 37.19
C TYR A 111 -0.59 -21.52 36.79
N GLU A 112 -0.97 -20.34 36.32
CA GLU A 112 -2.22 -20.04 35.65
C GLU A 112 -1.97 -19.86 34.17
N GLN A 113 -2.66 -20.63 33.33
CA GLN A 113 -2.66 -20.49 31.89
C GLN A 113 -3.56 -19.35 31.48
N VAL A 114 -3.03 -18.34 30.80
CA VAL A 114 -3.83 -17.22 30.27
C VAL A 114 -4.72 -17.70 29.14
N LYS A 115 -6.01 -17.43 29.21
CA LYS A 115 -7.02 -17.83 28.21
C LYS A 115 -7.41 -16.68 27.26
N ASP A 116 -6.82 -15.51 27.44
CA ASP A 116 -7.03 -14.37 26.56
C ASP A 116 -6.43 -14.63 25.17
N ILE A 117 -6.97 -13.92 24.17
CA ILE A 117 -6.40 -13.91 22.82
C ILE A 117 -5.58 -12.65 22.58
N VAL A 118 -4.71 -12.71 21.60
CA VAL A 118 -3.91 -11.57 21.16
C VAL A 118 -4.78 -10.55 20.44
N GLU A 119 -4.44 -9.29 20.56
CA GLU A 119 -5.05 -8.18 19.84
C GLU A 119 -4.75 -8.28 18.34
N VAL A 120 -5.77 -8.16 17.50
CA VAL A 120 -5.69 -8.41 16.05
C VAL A 120 -4.66 -7.55 15.32
N TRP A 121 -4.34 -6.35 15.82
CA TRP A 121 -3.28 -5.52 15.25
C TRP A 121 -1.88 -6.06 15.51
N PHE A 122 -1.71 -6.91 16.53
CA PHE A 122 -0.48 -7.67 16.73
C PHE A 122 -0.37 -8.77 15.69
N ASP A 123 -1.45 -9.53 15.45
CA ASP A 123 -1.46 -10.56 14.41
C ASP A 123 -1.08 -9.97 13.04
N SER A 124 -1.73 -8.88 12.65
CA SER A 124 -1.45 -8.21 11.39
C SER A 124 -0.08 -7.52 11.37
N GLY A 125 0.33 -6.96 12.49
CA GLY A 125 1.64 -6.29 12.64
C GLY A 125 2.81 -7.21 12.41
N SER A 126 2.70 -8.47 12.85
CA SER A 126 3.74 -9.50 12.69
C SER A 126 3.84 -10.11 11.28
N THR A 127 3.02 -9.67 10.30
CA THR A 127 3.05 -10.14 8.90
C THR A 127 4.47 -10.13 8.30
N HIS A 128 5.27 -9.13 8.61
CA HIS A 128 6.65 -9.05 8.16
C HIS A 128 7.51 -10.25 8.61
N SER A 129 7.17 -10.91 9.72
CA SER A 129 7.89 -12.05 10.28
C SER A 129 7.47 -13.37 9.64
N TYR A 130 6.16 -13.62 9.52
CA TYR A 130 5.67 -14.91 9.05
C TYR A 130 5.39 -14.97 7.54
N VAL A 131 5.40 -13.82 6.84
CA VAL A 131 5.28 -13.76 5.38
C VAL A 131 6.60 -13.37 4.73
N LEU A 132 7.12 -12.16 4.99
CA LEU A 132 8.28 -11.64 4.26
C LEU A 132 9.55 -12.47 4.50
N ASP A 133 9.80 -12.89 5.74
CA ASP A 133 10.97 -13.70 6.08
C ASP A 133 10.90 -15.14 5.60
N LYS A 134 9.68 -15.67 5.45
CA LYS A 134 9.48 -17.09 5.15
C LYS A 134 9.41 -17.38 3.67
N ARG A 135 9.18 -16.37 2.84
CA ARG A 135 9.02 -16.50 1.40
C ARG A 135 10.26 -16.03 0.66
N PRO A 136 10.99 -16.93 -0.05
CA PRO A 136 12.24 -16.59 -0.73
C PRO A 136 12.06 -15.61 -1.89
N GLU A 137 10.84 -15.52 -2.45
CA GLU A 137 10.50 -14.56 -3.50
C GLU A 137 10.22 -13.14 -2.99
N LEU A 138 10.13 -12.96 -1.66
CA LEU A 138 9.89 -11.67 -1.02
C LEU A 138 11.15 -11.16 -0.32
N SER A 139 11.16 -9.88 0.00
CA SER A 139 12.26 -9.25 0.73
C SER A 139 11.80 -8.69 2.07
N TRP A 140 12.69 -8.76 3.05
CA TRP A 140 12.55 -8.05 4.32
C TRP A 140 13.73 -7.06 4.47
N PRO A 141 13.51 -5.78 4.84
CA PRO A 141 12.19 -5.13 5.00
C PRO A 141 11.44 -5.00 3.67
N ALA A 142 10.11 -4.83 3.73
CA ALA A 142 9.28 -4.56 2.56
C ALA A 142 9.72 -3.27 1.86
N ASN A 143 9.66 -3.25 0.54
CA ASN A 143 9.96 -2.03 -0.21
C ASN A 143 8.92 -0.94 0.06
N LEU A 144 7.63 -1.32 0.14
CA LEU A 144 6.51 -0.41 0.29
C LEU A 144 5.40 -1.03 1.13
N TYR A 145 4.92 -0.28 2.14
CA TYR A 145 3.62 -0.49 2.76
C TYR A 145 2.63 0.51 2.18
N LEU A 146 1.48 0.02 1.67
CA LEU A 146 0.47 0.83 1.00
C LEU A 146 -0.89 0.59 1.67
N GLU A 147 -1.47 1.64 2.28
CA GLU A 147 -2.77 1.62 2.93
C GLU A 147 -3.34 3.03 3.15
N GLY A 148 -4.55 3.09 3.69
CA GLY A 148 -5.22 4.34 4.05
C GLY A 148 -4.58 5.09 5.23
N SER A 149 -4.94 6.35 5.37
CA SER A 149 -4.38 7.27 6.37
C SER A 149 -4.67 6.87 7.83
N ASP A 150 -5.72 6.09 8.08
CA ASP A 150 -6.06 5.53 9.38
C ASP A 150 -5.02 4.53 9.88
N GLN A 151 -4.25 3.91 8.98
CA GLN A 151 -3.25 2.91 9.32
C GLN A 151 -2.00 3.48 10.01
N HIS A 152 -1.85 4.79 10.08
CA HIS A 152 -0.88 5.41 10.99
C HIS A 152 -1.16 5.09 12.47
N ARG A 153 -2.43 4.77 12.80
CA ARG A 153 -2.86 4.31 14.14
C ARG A 153 -3.18 2.82 14.20
N GLY A 154 -3.02 2.11 13.09
CA GLY A 154 -3.28 0.68 12.92
C GLY A 154 -2.02 -0.06 12.51
N TRP A 155 -2.05 -0.66 11.33
CA TRP A 155 -1.04 -1.59 10.83
C TRP A 155 0.37 -1.00 10.71
N PHE A 156 0.52 0.24 10.21
CA PHE A 156 1.86 0.86 10.14
C PHE A 156 2.50 0.99 11.52
N HIS A 157 1.70 1.34 12.52
CA HIS A 157 2.17 1.53 13.88
C HIS A 157 2.48 0.21 14.58
N SER A 158 1.58 -0.78 14.52
CA SER A 158 1.78 -2.09 15.16
C SER A 158 3.00 -2.81 14.57
N SER A 159 3.07 -2.87 13.23
CA SER A 159 4.18 -3.51 12.53
C SER A 159 5.54 -2.85 12.82
N LEU A 160 5.56 -1.51 12.90
CA LEU A 160 6.76 -0.76 13.29
C LEU A 160 7.22 -1.11 14.71
N LEU A 161 6.31 -1.11 15.68
CA LEU A 161 6.65 -1.40 17.08
C LEU A 161 7.17 -2.82 17.25
N GLU A 162 6.52 -3.79 16.65
CA GLU A 162 6.90 -5.19 16.71
C GLU A 162 8.28 -5.45 16.07
N SER A 163 8.51 -4.89 14.90
CA SER A 163 9.81 -5.02 14.22
C SER A 163 10.91 -4.29 14.96
N CYS A 164 10.68 -3.09 15.47
CA CYS A 164 11.66 -2.38 16.29
C CYS A 164 11.95 -3.10 17.63
N GLY A 165 10.93 -3.76 18.19
CA GLY A 165 11.08 -4.57 19.40
C GLY A 165 11.92 -5.84 19.20
N THR A 166 11.69 -6.53 18.08
CA THR A 166 12.31 -7.83 17.78
C THR A 166 13.61 -7.74 16.98
N ARG A 167 13.74 -6.72 16.11
CA ARG A 167 14.83 -6.58 15.13
C ARG A 167 15.55 -5.24 15.17
N GLY A 168 15.06 -4.29 15.96
CA GLY A 168 15.69 -2.97 16.14
C GLY A 168 15.53 -2.00 14.96
N THR A 169 14.74 -2.34 13.92
CA THR A 169 14.52 -1.51 12.73
C THR A 169 13.10 -1.66 12.20
N ALA A 170 12.71 -0.74 11.30
CA ALA A 170 11.40 -0.79 10.65
C ALA A 170 11.27 -1.98 9.69
N PRO A 171 10.07 -2.58 9.54
CA PRO A 171 9.82 -3.70 8.63
C PRO A 171 9.56 -3.26 7.18
N PHE A 172 9.64 -1.96 6.88
CA PHE A 172 9.39 -1.36 5.57
C PHE A 172 10.35 -0.20 5.31
N GLN A 173 10.66 0.01 4.04
CA GLN A 173 11.53 1.10 3.56
C GLN A 173 10.72 2.36 3.29
N SER A 174 9.50 2.22 2.79
CA SER A 174 8.62 3.33 2.45
C SER A 174 7.16 3.05 2.80
N ILE A 175 6.41 4.13 3.00
CA ILE A 175 4.96 4.13 3.19
C ILE A 175 4.31 5.01 2.11
N LEU A 176 3.37 4.44 1.37
CA LEU A 176 2.43 5.20 0.55
C LEU A 176 1.08 5.16 1.24
N CYS A 177 0.54 6.35 1.52
CA CYS A 177 -0.70 6.50 2.28
C CYS A 177 -1.72 7.27 1.45
N HIS A 178 -2.93 6.72 1.32
CA HIS A 178 -4.00 7.34 0.56
C HIS A 178 -5.16 7.79 1.47
N GLY A 179 -5.97 8.73 0.96
CA GLY A 179 -7.23 9.13 1.57
C GLY A 179 -8.33 8.09 1.40
N PHE A 180 -9.52 8.39 1.89
CA PHE A 180 -10.68 7.51 1.74
C PHE A 180 -11.37 7.71 0.40
N VAL A 181 -12.02 6.67 -0.10
CA VAL A 181 -12.94 6.80 -1.23
C VAL A 181 -14.28 7.26 -0.70
N VAL A 182 -14.75 8.40 -1.19
CA VAL A 182 -16.00 9.06 -0.78
C VAL A 182 -16.90 9.26 -2.00
N ASP A 183 -18.19 9.51 -1.77
CA ASP A 183 -19.10 9.82 -2.87
C ASP A 183 -18.80 11.18 -3.52
N GLY A 184 -19.49 11.53 -4.61
CA GLY A 184 -19.28 12.80 -5.33
C GLY A 184 -19.50 14.06 -4.46
N LYS A 185 -20.20 13.93 -3.34
CA LYS A 185 -20.41 15.00 -2.35
C LYS A 185 -19.36 15.03 -1.23
N GLY A 186 -18.43 14.09 -1.23
CA GLY A 186 -17.41 13.95 -0.19
C GLY A 186 -17.90 13.24 1.07
N GLN A 187 -19.01 12.49 1.00
CA GLN A 187 -19.55 11.74 2.12
C GLN A 187 -19.04 10.30 2.10
N LYS A 188 -18.79 9.74 3.29
CA LYS A 188 -18.41 8.34 3.45
C LYS A 188 -19.48 7.43 2.83
N MET A 189 -19.06 6.52 1.97
CA MET A 189 -19.95 5.54 1.36
C MET A 189 -20.40 4.49 2.39
N SER A 190 -21.72 4.21 2.40
CA SER A 190 -22.30 3.14 3.21
C SER A 190 -23.50 2.53 2.54
N LYS A 191 -23.77 1.25 2.81
CA LYS A 191 -24.97 0.56 2.29
C LYS A 191 -26.26 1.23 2.79
N SER A 192 -26.27 1.74 4.02
CA SER A 192 -27.44 2.41 4.61
C SER A 192 -27.77 3.74 3.96
N LEU A 193 -26.79 4.45 3.41
CA LEU A 193 -27.01 5.70 2.66
C LEU A 193 -27.30 5.47 1.17
N GLY A 194 -27.09 4.24 0.68
CA GLY A 194 -27.29 3.91 -0.74
C GLY A 194 -26.35 4.63 -1.70
N ASN A 195 -25.23 5.16 -1.22
CA ASN A 195 -24.25 5.92 -1.99
C ASN A 195 -22.99 5.13 -2.35
N VAL A 196 -23.03 3.80 -2.22
CA VAL A 196 -21.91 2.93 -2.54
C VAL A 196 -21.76 2.79 -4.05
N VAL A 197 -20.56 3.04 -4.57
CA VAL A 197 -20.18 2.76 -5.94
C VAL A 197 -19.33 1.49 -5.96
N ALA A 198 -19.90 0.39 -6.42
CA ALA A 198 -19.21 -0.89 -6.48
C ALA A 198 -18.28 -0.95 -7.71
N PRO A 199 -17.03 -1.43 -7.59
CA PRO A 199 -16.11 -1.56 -8.73
C PRO A 199 -16.70 -2.39 -9.89
N GLU A 200 -17.43 -3.45 -9.59
CA GLU A 200 -18.06 -4.32 -10.59
C GLU A 200 -19.08 -3.55 -11.44
N GLU A 201 -19.83 -2.64 -10.84
CA GLU A 201 -20.79 -1.79 -11.55
C GLU A 201 -20.07 -0.81 -12.47
N VAL A 202 -18.98 -0.22 -12.01
CA VAL A 202 -18.13 0.66 -12.82
C VAL A 202 -17.56 -0.11 -14.00
N ILE A 203 -16.99 -1.29 -13.77
CA ILE A 203 -16.40 -2.13 -14.81
C ILE A 203 -17.46 -2.52 -15.86
N LYS A 204 -18.65 -2.88 -15.43
CA LYS A 204 -19.75 -3.24 -16.32
C LYS A 204 -20.19 -2.09 -17.23
N ASN A 205 -20.25 -0.86 -16.69
CA ASN A 205 -20.80 0.29 -17.40
C ASN A 205 -19.76 1.10 -18.18
N PHE A 206 -18.52 1.15 -17.70
CA PHE A 206 -17.45 1.99 -18.24
C PHE A 206 -16.24 1.20 -18.72
N GLY A 207 -16.03 -0.02 -18.23
CA GLY A 207 -14.85 -0.82 -18.45
C GLY A 207 -13.78 -0.61 -17.37
N ALA A 208 -12.90 -1.61 -17.21
CA ALA A 208 -11.86 -1.59 -16.20
C ALA A 208 -10.84 -0.46 -16.40
N ASP A 209 -10.59 -0.06 -17.65
CA ASP A 209 -9.60 0.98 -17.94
C ASP A 209 -10.05 2.36 -17.44
N ILE A 210 -11.36 2.64 -17.44
CA ILE A 210 -11.86 3.91 -16.90
C ILE A 210 -11.71 3.94 -15.37
N LEU A 211 -11.94 2.81 -14.70
CA LEU A 211 -11.70 2.70 -13.26
C LEU A 211 -10.23 2.91 -12.93
N ARG A 212 -9.32 2.25 -13.66
CA ARG A 212 -7.87 2.45 -13.50
C ARG A 212 -7.44 3.87 -13.76
N LEU A 213 -7.98 4.48 -14.83
CA LEU A 213 -7.67 5.87 -15.17
C LEU A 213 -8.13 6.84 -14.09
N TRP A 214 -9.33 6.63 -13.51
CA TRP A 214 -9.81 7.42 -12.38
C TRP A 214 -8.85 7.33 -11.18
N VAL A 215 -8.38 6.13 -10.82
CA VAL A 215 -7.40 5.95 -9.74
C VAL A 215 -6.11 6.71 -10.01
N VAL A 216 -5.53 6.55 -11.20
CA VAL A 216 -4.25 7.19 -11.57
C VAL A 216 -4.40 8.71 -11.71
N ALA A 217 -5.56 9.19 -12.16
CA ALA A 217 -5.85 10.61 -12.35
C ALA A 217 -6.17 11.35 -11.04
N SER A 218 -6.50 10.62 -9.98
CA SER A 218 -6.83 11.20 -8.69
C SER A 218 -5.58 11.52 -7.87
N ASP A 219 -5.59 12.63 -7.14
CA ASP A 219 -4.59 12.88 -6.11
C ASP A 219 -4.92 12.05 -4.87
N TYR A 220 -4.26 10.92 -4.72
CA TYR A 220 -4.52 9.98 -3.64
C TYR A 220 -4.12 10.49 -2.25
N SER A 221 -3.39 11.59 -2.16
CA SER A 221 -3.04 12.21 -0.87
C SER A 221 -4.25 12.81 -0.14
N GLU A 222 -5.34 13.03 -0.86
CA GLU A 222 -6.62 13.53 -0.39
C GLU A 222 -7.71 12.46 -0.50
N ASP A 223 -8.92 12.74 0.00
CA ASP A 223 -10.05 11.85 -0.18
C ASP A 223 -10.51 11.80 -1.65
N LEU A 224 -10.67 10.59 -2.18
CA LEU A 224 -10.97 10.33 -3.58
C LEU A 224 -12.48 10.32 -3.81
N LYS A 225 -12.98 11.31 -4.54
CA LYS A 225 -14.40 11.38 -4.91
C LYS A 225 -14.70 10.50 -6.10
N ILE A 226 -15.79 9.74 -6.01
CA ILE A 226 -16.29 8.92 -7.11
C ILE A 226 -17.80 9.07 -7.26
N ASP A 227 -18.23 9.35 -8.48
CA ASP A 227 -19.61 9.26 -8.93
C ASP A 227 -19.68 9.07 -10.45
N LYS A 228 -20.89 8.91 -10.99
CA LYS A 228 -21.12 8.72 -12.42
C LYS A 228 -20.64 9.89 -13.27
N SER A 229 -20.75 11.14 -12.77
CA SER A 229 -20.31 12.33 -13.49
C SER A 229 -18.78 12.35 -13.62
N ILE A 230 -18.08 12.07 -12.53
CA ILE A 230 -16.61 11.98 -12.50
C ILE A 230 -16.13 10.88 -13.46
N LEU A 231 -16.75 9.70 -13.42
CA LEU A 231 -16.41 8.59 -14.32
C LEU A 231 -16.65 8.92 -15.79
N ASN A 232 -17.73 9.66 -16.12
CA ASN A 232 -17.97 10.14 -17.48
C ASN A 232 -16.85 11.09 -17.95
N GLN A 233 -16.37 12.00 -17.10
CA GLN A 233 -15.28 12.91 -17.45
C GLN A 233 -13.99 12.12 -17.76
N HIS A 234 -13.70 11.09 -16.98
CA HIS A 234 -12.55 10.20 -17.26
C HIS A 234 -12.75 9.39 -18.55
N ALA A 235 -13.96 8.95 -18.85
CA ALA A 235 -14.26 8.28 -20.10
C ALA A 235 -14.05 9.20 -21.32
N GLU A 236 -14.44 10.47 -21.25
CA GLU A 236 -14.15 11.45 -22.29
C GLU A 236 -12.64 11.70 -22.46
N SER A 237 -11.91 11.84 -21.36
CA SER A 237 -10.45 12.00 -21.38
C SER A 237 -9.77 10.77 -22.00
N TYR A 238 -10.20 9.57 -21.63
CA TYR A 238 -9.73 8.33 -22.22
C TYR A 238 -9.95 8.30 -23.74
N ARG A 239 -11.13 8.71 -24.21
CA ARG A 239 -11.42 8.78 -25.65
C ARG A 239 -10.47 9.73 -26.38
N LYS A 240 -10.15 10.89 -25.80
CA LYS A 240 -9.20 11.85 -26.39
C LYS A 240 -7.82 11.21 -26.53
N ILE A 241 -7.29 10.60 -25.48
CA ILE A 241 -5.99 9.91 -25.52
C ILE A 241 -6.05 8.77 -26.56
N ARG A 242 -7.06 7.93 -26.51
CA ARG A 242 -7.24 6.81 -27.47
C ARG A 242 -7.31 7.29 -28.91
N ASN A 243 -8.00 8.40 -29.19
CA ASN A 243 -8.11 8.96 -30.53
C ASN A 243 -6.75 9.48 -31.02
N THR A 244 -5.90 10.02 -30.17
CA THR A 244 -4.53 10.39 -30.50
C THR A 244 -3.74 9.17 -31.00
N PHE A 245 -3.77 8.06 -30.25
CA PHE A 245 -3.14 6.81 -30.69
C PHE A 245 -3.77 6.25 -31.97
N ARG A 246 -5.10 6.31 -32.10
CA ARG A 246 -5.78 5.87 -33.32
C ARG A 246 -5.35 6.67 -34.55
N PHE A 247 -5.15 7.97 -34.41
CA PHE A 247 -4.65 8.82 -35.50
C PHE A 247 -3.22 8.44 -35.88
N LEU A 248 -2.33 8.30 -34.89
CA LEU A 248 -0.94 7.90 -35.10
C LEU A 248 -0.85 6.54 -35.81
N LEU A 249 -1.52 5.52 -35.25
CA LEU A 249 -1.52 4.17 -35.81
C LEU A 249 -2.14 4.10 -37.21
N GLY A 250 -3.20 4.88 -37.46
CA GLY A 250 -3.85 4.92 -38.78
C GLY A 250 -3.00 5.56 -39.89
N ASN A 251 -2.00 6.33 -39.51
CA ASN A 251 -1.03 6.92 -40.45
C ASN A 251 0.27 6.13 -40.58
N LEU A 252 0.43 5.03 -39.85
CA LEU A 252 1.55 4.10 -40.03
C LEU A 252 1.18 3.05 -41.08
N ASN A 253 2.06 2.85 -42.06
CA ASN A 253 1.89 1.78 -43.03
C ASN A 253 2.50 0.48 -42.46
N ASP A 254 1.89 -0.69 -42.75
CA ASP A 254 2.41 -2.00 -42.33
C ASP A 254 3.88 -2.22 -42.71
N LYS A 255 4.34 -1.66 -43.83
CA LYS A 255 5.74 -1.68 -44.23
C LYS A 255 6.68 -0.90 -43.31
N LEU A 256 6.17 0.12 -42.61
CA LEU A 256 6.96 0.91 -41.65
C LEU A 256 7.14 0.20 -40.31
N LEU A 257 6.32 -0.80 -40.01
CA LEU A 257 6.45 -1.59 -38.78
C LEU A 257 7.61 -2.57 -38.83
N ASP A 258 8.05 -2.95 -40.06
CA ASP A 258 9.23 -3.81 -40.31
C ASP A 258 10.52 -3.00 -40.50
N ASP A 259 10.43 -1.66 -40.59
CA ASP A 259 11.59 -0.80 -40.76
C ASP A 259 12.31 -0.53 -39.46
N ASP A 260 13.63 -0.55 -39.53
CA ASP A 260 14.51 -0.20 -38.42
C ASP A 260 14.51 1.33 -38.21
N PHE A 261 13.66 1.80 -37.27
CA PHE A 261 13.56 3.23 -36.92
C PHE A 261 14.88 3.85 -36.44
N SER A 262 15.88 3.03 -36.08
CA SER A 262 17.22 3.53 -35.73
C SER A 262 17.93 4.18 -36.92
N LYS A 263 17.46 3.95 -38.16
CA LYS A 263 17.99 4.53 -39.41
C LYS A 263 17.43 5.92 -39.71
N ILE A 264 16.46 6.42 -38.95
CA ILE A 264 15.97 7.77 -39.15
C ILE A 264 17.02 8.77 -38.67
N GLU A 265 17.65 9.46 -39.60
CA GLU A 265 18.62 10.51 -39.26
C GLU A 265 17.89 11.74 -38.72
N TYR A 266 18.11 12.07 -37.42
CA TYR A 266 17.55 13.24 -36.78
C TYR A 266 17.84 14.56 -37.56
N SER A 267 18.98 14.64 -38.25
CA SER A 267 19.35 15.76 -39.10
C SER A 267 18.34 16.05 -40.20
N ARG A 268 17.68 15.02 -40.74
CA ARG A 268 16.71 15.12 -41.83
C ARG A 268 15.31 15.53 -41.41
N LEU A 269 15.02 15.47 -40.12
CA LEU A 269 13.73 15.87 -39.60
C LEU A 269 13.52 17.38 -39.75
N SER A 270 12.30 17.80 -40.03
CA SER A 270 11.92 19.20 -40.04
C SER A 270 11.97 19.83 -38.65
N SER A 271 11.92 21.15 -38.54
CA SER A 271 11.96 21.83 -37.24
C SER A 271 10.78 21.48 -36.36
N ILE A 272 9.61 21.20 -36.94
CA ILE A 272 8.41 20.84 -36.19
C ILE A 272 8.50 19.43 -35.60
N GLU A 273 9.04 18.46 -36.37
CA GLU A 273 9.29 17.10 -35.85
C GLU A 273 10.32 17.12 -34.72
N LYS A 274 11.41 17.85 -34.90
CA LYS A 274 12.44 18.04 -33.86
C LYS A 274 11.83 18.66 -32.59
N TYR A 275 10.96 19.64 -32.75
CA TYR A 275 10.26 20.25 -31.63
C TYR A 275 9.37 19.25 -30.89
N ILE A 276 8.51 18.52 -31.60
CA ILE A 276 7.63 17.53 -30.95
C ILE A 276 8.45 16.40 -30.27
N LEU A 277 9.51 15.92 -30.90
CA LEU A 277 10.39 14.92 -30.31
C LEU A 277 11.07 15.43 -29.03
N SER A 278 11.48 16.71 -29.00
CA SER A 278 12.00 17.31 -27.77
C SER A 278 10.95 17.37 -26.66
N GLN A 279 9.69 17.67 -27.00
CA GLN A 279 8.59 17.66 -26.02
C GLN A 279 8.32 16.25 -25.48
N VAL A 280 8.38 15.21 -26.32
CA VAL A 280 8.26 13.80 -25.89
C VAL A 280 9.40 13.43 -24.94
N TYR A 281 10.63 13.83 -25.26
CA TYR A 281 11.79 13.57 -24.41
C TYR A 281 11.65 14.22 -23.04
N ASP A 282 11.30 15.50 -23.00
CA ASP A 282 11.09 16.23 -21.75
C ASP A 282 9.93 15.65 -20.94
N LEU A 283 8.86 15.20 -21.61
CA LEU A 283 7.73 14.54 -20.98
C LEU A 283 8.16 13.20 -20.34
N ASP A 284 8.96 12.38 -21.04
CA ASP A 284 9.49 11.12 -20.50
C ASP A 284 10.33 11.35 -19.25
N LEU A 285 11.20 12.36 -19.24
CA LEU A 285 12.00 12.71 -18.06
C LEU A 285 11.11 13.08 -16.85
N ARG A 286 10.09 13.93 -17.06
CA ARG A 286 9.15 14.29 -16.01
C ARG A 286 8.33 13.11 -15.53
N PHE A 287 7.88 12.23 -16.42
CA PHE A 287 7.13 11.03 -16.06
C PHE A 287 7.95 10.07 -15.21
N ARG A 288 9.23 9.89 -15.52
CA ARG A 288 10.12 9.08 -14.67
C ARG A 288 10.25 9.64 -13.27
N ASP A 289 10.31 10.96 -13.11
CA ASP A 289 10.37 11.58 -11.79
C ASP A 289 9.03 11.48 -11.04
N TYR A 290 7.90 11.61 -11.74
CA TYR A 290 6.58 11.43 -11.15
C TYR A 290 6.34 9.97 -10.71
N ILE A 291 6.82 8.99 -11.48
CA ILE A 291 6.76 7.57 -11.10
C ILE A 291 7.58 7.33 -9.82
N LYS A 292 8.81 7.82 -9.75
CA LYS A 292 9.67 7.69 -8.56
C LYS A 292 9.06 8.30 -7.30
N SER A 293 8.30 9.38 -7.47
CA SER A 293 7.65 10.10 -6.36
C SER A 293 6.18 9.71 -6.17
N TYR A 294 5.68 8.72 -6.91
CA TYR A 294 4.28 8.27 -6.91
C TYR A 294 3.26 9.39 -7.22
N ASN A 295 3.63 10.40 -7.99
CA ASN A 295 2.75 11.50 -8.40
C ASN A 295 2.00 11.18 -9.71
N PHE A 296 1.24 10.10 -9.73
CA PHE A 296 0.59 9.57 -10.94
C PHE A 296 -0.41 10.54 -11.57
N HIS A 297 -1.14 11.33 -10.76
CA HIS A 297 -2.10 12.30 -11.26
C HIS A 297 -1.45 13.36 -12.18
N LYS A 298 -0.18 13.72 -11.94
CA LYS A 298 0.55 14.65 -12.81
C LYS A 298 0.85 14.04 -14.17
N ILE A 299 1.15 12.75 -14.23
CA ILE A 299 1.34 12.00 -15.48
C ILE A 299 0.06 12.10 -16.33
N TYR A 300 -1.09 11.84 -15.70
CA TYR A 300 -2.37 11.93 -16.39
C TYR A 300 -2.65 13.33 -16.96
N ILE A 301 -2.45 14.36 -16.15
CA ILE A 301 -2.70 15.76 -16.57
C ILE A 301 -1.80 16.13 -17.75
N GLU A 302 -0.49 15.88 -17.65
CA GLU A 302 0.46 16.25 -18.70
C GLU A 302 0.25 15.42 -19.97
N LEU A 303 -0.03 14.10 -19.84
CA LEU A 303 -0.35 13.26 -20.98
C LEU A 303 -1.61 13.74 -21.72
N LEU A 304 -2.67 14.08 -20.98
CA LEU A 304 -3.91 14.58 -21.58
C LEU A 304 -3.67 15.91 -22.31
N ASN A 305 -2.92 16.83 -21.72
CA ASN A 305 -2.57 18.10 -22.33
C ASN A 305 -1.73 17.90 -23.58
N PHE A 306 -0.69 17.06 -23.52
CA PHE A 306 0.14 16.74 -24.67
C PHE A 306 -0.69 16.14 -25.82
N CYS A 307 -1.57 15.18 -25.54
CA CYS A 307 -2.45 14.59 -26.55
C CYS A 307 -3.42 15.61 -27.18
N THR A 308 -3.96 16.53 -26.39
CA THR A 308 -5.00 17.42 -26.86
C THR A 308 -4.49 18.73 -27.44
N LEU A 309 -3.49 19.34 -26.83
CA LEU A 309 -2.96 20.64 -27.24
C LEU A 309 -1.79 20.49 -28.19
N ASP A 310 -0.74 19.77 -27.77
CA ASP A 310 0.49 19.70 -28.58
C ASP A 310 0.34 18.77 -29.79
N LEU A 311 -0.32 17.61 -29.63
CA LEU A 311 -0.50 16.70 -30.75
C LEU A 311 -1.75 17.04 -31.56
N SER A 312 -2.96 16.98 -31.00
CA SER A 312 -4.19 17.09 -31.80
C SER A 312 -4.42 18.48 -32.36
N ALA A 313 -4.33 19.53 -31.52
CA ALA A 313 -4.64 20.89 -31.94
C ALA A 313 -3.49 21.58 -32.69
N PHE A 314 -2.26 21.12 -32.57
CA PHE A 314 -1.11 21.71 -33.19
C PHE A 314 -0.45 20.78 -34.20
N TYR A 315 0.23 19.72 -33.77
CA TYR A 315 1.07 18.92 -34.66
C TYR A 315 0.27 18.18 -35.73
N PHE A 316 -0.80 17.49 -35.36
CA PHE A 316 -1.62 16.75 -36.34
C PHE A 316 -2.35 17.68 -37.30
N ASP A 317 -2.78 18.84 -36.80
CA ASP A 317 -3.46 19.82 -37.67
C ASP A 317 -2.54 20.32 -38.79
N ILE A 318 -1.28 20.64 -38.45
CA ILE A 318 -0.27 21.04 -39.45
C ILE A 318 0.08 19.88 -40.40
N LYS A 319 0.13 18.65 -39.88
CA LYS A 319 0.56 17.48 -40.68
C LYS A 319 -0.55 16.90 -41.57
N LYS A 320 -1.79 17.24 -41.40
CA LYS A 320 -2.90 16.71 -42.20
C LYS A 320 -2.71 16.87 -43.72
N ASP A 321 -2.28 18.04 -44.13
CA ASP A 321 -2.13 18.32 -45.56
C ASP A 321 -0.99 17.48 -46.16
N ILE A 322 0.12 17.37 -45.44
CA ILE A 322 1.27 16.54 -45.84
C ILE A 322 0.87 15.06 -45.89
N LEU A 323 0.14 14.56 -44.88
CA LEU A 323 -0.22 13.14 -44.79
C LEU A 323 -1.27 12.71 -45.80
N TYR A 324 -2.20 13.62 -46.19
CA TYR A 324 -3.34 13.26 -47.02
C TYR A 324 -3.35 13.86 -48.42
N CYS A 325 -2.60 14.93 -48.69
CA CYS A 325 -2.64 15.66 -49.93
C CYS A 325 -1.31 15.62 -50.72
N ASP A 326 -0.18 15.54 -50.01
CA ASP A 326 1.11 15.56 -50.68
C ASP A 326 1.50 14.22 -51.32
N SER A 327 2.36 14.27 -52.31
CA SER A 327 2.91 13.05 -52.96
C SER A 327 3.83 12.30 -51.99
N GLN A 328 3.97 10.97 -52.18
CA GLN A 328 4.85 10.12 -51.36
C GLN A 328 6.34 10.54 -51.37
N ASN A 329 6.73 11.41 -52.32
CA ASN A 329 8.13 11.85 -52.52
C ASN A 329 8.29 13.36 -52.25
N SER A 330 7.32 14.03 -51.65
CA SER A 330 7.36 15.49 -51.36
C SER A 330 8.09 15.78 -50.05
#